data_df12f71c900f3dbf659c315ee0c13246
#
_entry.id   df12f71c900f3dbf659c315ee0c13246
#
_cell.length_a   1.000
_cell.length_b   1.000
_cell.length_c   1.000
_cell.angle_alpha   90.00
_cell.angle_beta   90.00
_cell.angle_gamma   90.00
#
_symmetry.space_group_name_H-M   'P 1'
#
loop_
_entity.id
_entity.type
_entity.pdbx_description
1 polymer ?
#
loop_
_entity_poly.entity_id
_entity_poly.type
_entity_poly.pdbx_seq_one_letter_code
_entity_poly.pdbx_strand_id
1 'polypeptide(L)'
;KQEQEGVFGDVAGVGPGRNWAHVNSVDYDPTDDSIIISSRHQSAVIKIGRDKKVKWILGSHEGWKTPYQDKLLQPVDKNGKPIKCEGSKCEGDFDWTWTQHTGWKVRSELSKGDVIYISAFDNGDARGMEQPALPEMKYSRAVVYKVDQKKMTVEQVWEYGKERGHAWYSPVTSLT
;
A
#
# COMPACT_ATOMS: atom_id res chain seq x y z
N LYS A 1 5.90 3.67 -17.97
CA LYS A 1 4.81 3.18 -18.84
C LYS A 1 3.83 4.31 -19.16
N GLN A 2 3.24 4.97 -18.15
CA GLN A 2 2.34 6.12 -18.33
C GLN A 2 2.95 7.24 -19.17
N GLU A 3 4.25 7.51 -19.00
CA GLU A 3 4.97 8.51 -19.78
C GLU A 3 5.07 8.15 -21.25
N GLN A 4 5.26 6.88 -21.57
CA GLN A 4 5.36 6.38 -22.95
C GLN A 4 4.01 6.35 -23.67
N GLU A 5 2.93 6.18 -22.92
CA GLU A 5 1.56 6.09 -23.44
C GLU A 5 0.86 7.45 -23.52
N GLY A 6 1.51 8.53 -23.07
CA GLY A 6 0.90 9.87 -23.02
C GLY A 6 -0.26 9.97 -22.05
N VAL A 7 -0.39 9.01 -21.13
CA VAL A 7 -1.45 8.98 -20.11
C VAL A 7 -0.99 9.77 -18.90
N PHE A 8 -1.70 10.84 -18.58
CA PHE A 8 -1.39 11.74 -17.48
C PHE A 8 -2.20 11.47 -16.21
N GLY A 9 -2.56 10.21 -15.99
CA GLY A 9 -3.39 9.80 -14.87
C GLY A 9 -4.89 10.01 -15.14
N ASP A 10 -5.66 9.98 -14.10
CA ASP A 10 -7.12 9.99 -14.09
C ASP A 10 -7.74 11.42 -14.03
N VAL A 11 -6.93 12.45 -14.20
CA VAL A 11 -7.41 13.85 -14.21
C VAL A 11 -7.52 14.36 -15.64
N ALA A 12 -8.73 14.37 -16.16
CA ALA A 12 -9.01 14.92 -17.49
C ALA A 12 -8.71 16.42 -17.55
N GLY A 13 -8.09 16.87 -18.65
CA GLY A 13 -7.85 18.29 -18.91
C GLY A 13 -6.64 18.89 -18.21
N VAL A 14 -5.85 18.11 -17.51
CA VAL A 14 -4.54 18.56 -16.99
C VAL A 14 -3.54 18.51 -18.15
N GLY A 15 -2.80 19.59 -18.35
CA GLY A 15 -1.76 19.67 -19.38
C GLY A 15 -0.61 18.67 -19.17
N PRO A 16 0.45 18.73 -19.98
CA PRO A 16 1.54 17.78 -19.90
C PRO A 16 2.12 17.70 -18.48
N GLY A 17 2.17 16.50 -17.93
CA GLY A 17 2.64 16.24 -16.57
C GLY A 17 2.48 14.79 -16.18
N ARG A 18 2.95 14.43 -15.00
CA ARG A 18 2.84 13.08 -14.43
C ARG A 18 2.01 13.14 -13.16
N ASN A 19 0.93 12.38 -13.10
CA ASN A 19 0.27 12.07 -11.85
C ASN A 19 1.00 10.89 -11.17
N TRP A 20 2.14 11.19 -10.58
CA TRP A 20 3.04 10.16 -10.05
C TRP A 20 2.69 9.68 -8.65
N ALA A 21 1.91 10.42 -7.90
CA ALA A 21 1.60 10.10 -6.50
C ALA A 21 0.12 9.75 -6.30
N HIS A 22 -0.81 10.65 -6.62
CA HIS A 22 -2.23 10.53 -6.31
C HIS A 22 -2.44 10.17 -4.84
N VAL A 23 -2.09 11.09 -3.93
CA VAL A 23 -2.33 10.91 -2.49
C VAL A 23 -3.82 11.04 -2.22
N ASN A 24 -4.44 9.97 -1.78
CA ASN A 24 -5.89 9.87 -1.57
C ASN A 24 -6.30 9.77 -0.10
N SER A 25 -5.37 9.61 0.82
CA SER A 25 -5.61 9.75 2.26
C SER A 25 -4.38 10.26 2.99
N VAL A 26 -4.64 10.97 4.09
CA VAL A 26 -3.63 11.40 5.06
C VAL A 26 -4.19 11.14 6.46
N ASP A 27 -3.45 10.40 7.27
CA ASP A 27 -3.77 10.17 8.68
C ASP A 27 -2.64 10.71 9.57
N TYR A 28 -2.99 11.32 10.70
CA TYR A 28 -2.01 11.85 11.65
C TYR A 28 -1.79 10.86 12.79
N ASP A 29 -0.54 10.49 13.02
CA ASP A 29 -0.12 9.68 14.15
C ASP A 29 0.47 10.56 15.26
N PRO A 30 -0.32 10.87 16.32
CA PRO A 30 0.13 11.71 17.42
C PRO A 30 1.19 11.04 18.30
N THR A 31 1.39 9.73 18.18
CA THR A 31 2.32 9.00 19.07
C THR A 31 3.79 9.33 18.77
N ASP A 32 4.09 9.74 17.55
CA ASP A 32 5.44 10.09 17.12
C ASP A 32 5.49 11.30 16.16
N ASP A 33 4.41 12.10 16.16
CA ASP A 33 4.25 13.33 15.39
C ASP A 33 4.57 13.13 13.90
N SER A 34 3.90 12.15 13.30
CA SER A 34 4.07 11.78 11.90
C SER A 34 2.74 11.75 11.15
N ILE A 35 2.81 11.68 9.82
CA ILE A 35 1.66 11.42 8.96
C ILE A 35 1.83 10.08 8.24
N ILE A 36 0.71 9.44 7.96
CA ILE A 36 0.62 8.24 7.13
C ILE A 36 -0.19 8.63 5.90
N ILE A 37 0.38 8.46 4.72
CA ILE A 37 -0.27 8.77 3.46
C ILE A 37 -0.50 7.50 2.63
N SER A 38 -1.59 7.46 1.88
CA SER A 38 -1.81 6.48 0.82
C SER A 38 -1.50 7.11 -0.53
N SER A 39 -0.50 6.58 -1.22
CA SER A 39 -0.09 6.99 -2.56
C SER A 39 -0.56 5.96 -3.58
N ARG A 40 -1.69 6.24 -4.26
CA ARG A 40 -2.37 5.31 -5.15
C ARG A 40 -1.49 4.83 -6.30
N HIS A 41 -0.86 5.77 -7.02
CA HIS A 41 -0.08 5.44 -8.21
C HIS A 41 1.27 4.78 -7.90
N GLN A 42 1.71 4.82 -6.66
CA GLN A 42 2.89 4.08 -6.19
C GLN A 42 2.51 2.75 -5.52
N SER A 43 1.20 2.48 -5.37
CA SER A 43 0.71 1.30 -4.64
C SER A 43 1.40 1.16 -3.27
N ALA A 44 1.46 2.27 -2.53
CA ALA A 44 2.20 2.32 -1.27
C ALA A 44 1.49 3.15 -0.21
N VAL A 45 1.57 2.68 1.04
CA VAL A 45 1.28 3.47 2.24
C VAL A 45 2.61 3.88 2.85
N ILE A 46 2.77 5.17 3.14
CA ILE A 46 4.07 5.76 3.50
C ILE A 46 3.92 6.55 4.80
N LYS A 47 4.78 6.27 5.78
CA LYS A 47 4.87 7.08 7.00
C LYS A 47 5.98 8.11 6.90
N ILE A 48 5.66 9.36 7.22
CA ILE A 48 6.56 10.51 7.09
C ILE A 48 6.60 11.25 8.43
N GLY A 49 7.79 11.48 8.96
CA GLY A 49 8.00 12.23 10.19
C GLY A 49 7.83 13.73 10.02
N ARG A 50 7.72 14.47 11.12
CA ARG A 50 7.68 15.93 11.15
C ARG A 50 8.93 16.57 10.49
N ASP A 51 10.04 15.88 10.52
CA ASP A 51 11.29 16.24 9.85
C ASP A 51 11.26 16.04 8.33
N LYS A 52 10.11 15.65 7.77
CA LYS A 52 9.86 15.35 6.36
C LYS A 52 10.63 14.15 5.83
N LYS A 53 11.17 13.31 6.69
CA LYS A 53 11.83 12.08 6.29
C LYS A 53 10.86 10.91 6.29
N VAL A 54 11.00 10.04 5.29
CA VAL A 54 10.26 8.79 5.23
C VAL A 54 10.75 7.87 6.36
N LYS A 55 9.81 7.41 7.21
CA LYS A 55 10.09 6.45 8.28
C LYS A 55 10.02 5.03 7.75
N TRP A 56 8.94 4.69 7.04
CA TRP A 56 8.78 3.40 6.40
C TRP A 56 7.83 3.48 5.20
N ILE A 57 7.90 2.45 4.35
CA ILE A 57 7.07 2.26 3.16
C ILE A 57 6.48 0.85 3.19
N LEU A 58 5.16 0.75 3.14
CA LEU A 58 4.40 -0.48 2.92
C LEU A 58 3.97 -0.53 1.46
N GLY A 59 4.56 -1.39 0.68
CA GLY A 59 4.31 -1.58 -0.75
C GLY A 59 5.33 -2.51 -1.37
N SER A 60 5.08 -2.97 -2.60
CA SER A 60 6.02 -3.81 -3.35
C SER A 60 7.43 -3.18 -3.38
N HIS A 61 8.45 -4.03 -3.26
CA HIS A 61 9.85 -3.57 -3.25
C HIS A 61 10.36 -3.13 -4.62
N GLU A 62 9.60 -3.42 -5.68
CA GLU A 62 10.01 -3.07 -7.04
C GLU A 62 9.96 -1.58 -7.32
N GLY A 63 10.94 -1.11 -8.08
CA GLY A 63 10.99 0.26 -8.59
C GLY A 63 11.53 1.31 -7.62
N TRP A 64 11.67 1.01 -6.33
CA TRP A 64 12.24 1.95 -5.37
C TRP A 64 13.74 2.05 -5.50
N LYS A 65 14.24 3.28 -5.45
CA LYS A 65 15.67 3.61 -5.55
C LYS A 65 16.18 4.20 -4.25
N THR A 66 17.49 4.24 -4.09
CA THR A 66 18.15 4.95 -2.98
C THR A 66 17.64 6.40 -2.88
N PRO A 67 17.32 6.94 -1.68
CA PRO A 67 17.55 6.32 -0.36
C PRO A 67 16.32 5.55 0.20
N TYR A 68 15.32 5.25 -0.61
CA TYR A 68 14.04 4.72 -0.12
C TYR A 68 14.01 3.19 0.06
N GLN A 69 14.96 2.47 -0.52
CA GLN A 69 15.05 1.02 -0.39
C GLN A 69 15.19 0.57 1.07
N ASP A 70 15.95 1.33 1.87
CA ASP A 70 16.14 1.05 3.31
C ASP A 70 14.88 1.37 4.16
N LYS A 71 13.83 1.89 3.54
CA LYS A 71 12.57 2.23 4.19
C LYS A 71 11.45 1.22 3.92
N LEU A 72 11.70 0.26 3.07
CA LEU A 72 10.72 -0.77 2.71
C LEU A 72 10.53 -1.75 3.86
N LEU A 73 9.27 -2.04 4.19
CA LEU A 73 8.93 -3.02 5.21
C LEU A 73 9.12 -4.44 4.66
N GLN A 74 9.79 -5.30 5.43
CA GLN A 74 9.96 -6.71 5.10
C GLN A 74 8.70 -7.50 5.46
N PRO A 75 8.05 -8.19 4.50
CA PRO A 75 6.96 -9.10 4.81
C PRO A 75 7.40 -10.26 5.70
N VAL A 76 6.55 -10.58 6.68
CA VAL A 76 6.76 -11.71 7.58
C VAL A 76 5.47 -12.51 7.77
N ASP A 77 5.60 -13.79 8.09
CA ASP A 77 4.49 -14.62 8.51
C ASP A 77 4.10 -14.36 9.98
N LYS A 78 3.06 -15.02 10.46
CA LYS A 78 2.56 -14.91 11.85
C LYS A 78 3.59 -15.28 12.94
N ASN A 79 4.66 -15.99 12.56
CA ASN A 79 5.75 -16.36 13.45
C ASN A 79 6.93 -15.38 13.35
N GLY A 80 6.83 -14.34 12.52
CA GLY A 80 7.89 -13.37 12.26
C GLY A 80 8.97 -13.85 11.30
N LYS A 81 8.75 -14.98 10.60
CA LYS A 81 9.69 -15.50 9.60
C LYS A 81 9.53 -14.67 8.31
N PRO A 82 10.63 -14.20 7.70
CA PRO A 82 10.58 -13.46 6.44
C PRO A 82 9.89 -14.25 5.33
N ILE A 83 8.98 -13.57 4.63
CA ILE A 83 8.32 -14.06 3.42
C ILE A 83 9.14 -13.59 2.22
N LYS A 84 9.42 -14.51 1.29
CA LYS A 84 10.08 -14.18 0.04
C LYS A 84 9.06 -13.62 -0.94
N CYS A 85 9.41 -12.48 -1.54
CA CYS A 85 8.66 -11.89 -2.65
C CYS A 85 9.58 -11.84 -3.89
N GLU A 86 9.05 -12.30 -5.01
CA GLU A 86 9.67 -12.18 -6.32
C GLU A 86 8.82 -11.25 -7.17
N GLY A 87 9.39 -10.09 -7.49
CA GLY A 87 8.61 -9.04 -8.13
C GLY A 87 7.43 -8.61 -7.27
N SER A 88 6.26 -8.64 -7.86
CA SER A 88 5.00 -8.27 -7.21
C SER A 88 4.35 -9.40 -6.40
N LYS A 89 4.85 -10.64 -6.50
CA LYS A 89 4.26 -11.83 -5.87
C LYS A 89 5.04 -12.23 -4.63
N CYS A 90 4.32 -12.50 -3.55
CA CYS A 90 4.88 -13.01 -2.30
C CYS A 90 4.42 -14.44 -2.03
N GLU A 91 5.23 -15.21 -1.31
CA GLU A 91 4.89 -16.55 -0.85
C GLU A 91 3.84 -16.49 0.27
N GLY A 92 3.08 -17.58 0.43
CA GLY A 92 2.09 -17.73 1.50
C GLY A 92 0.87 -16.83 1.35
N ASP A 93 0.36 -16.36 2.50
CA ASP A 93 -0.89 -15.59 2.58
C ASP A 93 -0.67 -14.06 2.61
N PHE A 94 0.50 -13.59 2.20
CA PHE A 94 0.81 -12.17 2.13
C PHE A 94 0.64 -11.64 0.70
N ASP A 95 -0.04 -10.51 0.53
CA ASP A 95 -0.08 -9.76 -0.71
C ASP A 95 0.03 -8.25 -0.45
N TRP A 96 0.66 -7.53 -1.37
CA TRP A 96 0.74 -6.07 -1.35
C TRP A 96 -0.62 -5.45 -1.69
N THR A 97 -0.80 -4.18 -1.32
CA THR A 97 -1.91 -3.38 -1.86
C THR A 97 -1.57 -2.81 -3.23
N TRP A 98 -2.57 -2.69 -4.08
CA TRP A 98 -2.44 -2.21 -5.44
C TRP A 98 -3.44 -1.10 -5.72
N THR A 99 -2.93 0.08 -6.04
CA THR A 99 -3.75 1.28 -6.29
C THR A 99 -4.75 1.59 -5.17
N GLN A 100 -4.37 1.30 -3.94
CA GLN A 100 -5.23 1.36 -2.77
C GLN A 100 -5.76 2.76 -2.49
N HIS A 101 -6.91 2.81 -1.83
CA HIS A 101 -7.42 3.97 -1.12
C HIS A 101 -7.33 3.73 0.38
N THR A 102 -7.24 4.83 1.13
CA THR A 102 -7.04 4.82 2.56
C THR A 102 -5.75 4.12 2.99
N GLY A 103 -5.17 4.55 4.05
CA GLY A 103 -3.99 3.97 4.66
C GLY A 103 -3.98 4.51 6.07
N TRP A 104 -4.90 3.99 6.92
CA TRP A 104 -5.18 4.56 8.23
C TRP A 104 -4.61 3.70 9.34
N LYS A 105 -4.04 4.35 10.33
CA LYS A 105 -3.70 3.70 11.59
C LYS A 105 -4.97 3.29 12.31
N VAL A 106 -5.12 2.01 12.57
CA VAL A 106 -6.22 1.49 13.39
C VAL A 106 -6.04 2.02 14.82
N ARG A 107 -6.97 2.87 15.24
CA ARG A 107 -6.97 3.52 16.55
C ARG A 107 -7.60 2.60 17.58
N SER A 108 -6.84 1.64 18.03
CA SER A 108 -7.26 0.69 19.04
C SER A 108 -6.10 0.36 19.97
N GLU A 109 -6.38 -0.38 21.03
CA GLU A 109 -5.35 -0.92 21.93
C GLU A 109 -4.34 -1.83 21.24
N LEU A 110 -4.67 -2.31 20.02
CA LEU A 110 -3.77 -3.10 19.20
C LEU A 110 -2.57 -2.30 18.69
N SER A 111 -2.77 -1.01 18.37
CA SER A 111 -1.70 -0.10 17.94
C SER A 111 -1.01 0.52 19.15
N LYS A 112 0.04 -0.15 19.66
CA LYS A 112 0.74 0.25 20.89
C LYS A 112 2.26 0.17 20.75
N GLY A 113 2.94 1.25 21.15
CA GLY A 113 4.40 1.34 21.07
C GLY A 113 4.90 1.29 19.61
N ASP A 114 5.88 0.43 19.36
CA ASP A 114 6.45 0.28 18.01
C ASP A 114 5.57 -0.55 17.05
N VAL A 115 4.51 -1.18 17.57
CA VAL A 115 3.60 -1.98 16.76
C VAL A 115 2.34 -1.18 16.48
N ILE A 116 2.04 -0.99 15.19
CA ILE A 116 0.81 -0.34 14.73
C ILE A 116 0.09 -1.22 13.70
N TYR A 117 -1.21 -1.02 13.59
CA TYR A 117 -2.04 -1.68 12.59
C TYR A 117 -2.49 -0.65 11.55
N ILE A 118 -2.38 -1.00 10.29
CA ILE A 118 -2.77 -0.17 9.15
C ILE A 118 -3.90 -0.87 8.42
N SER A 119 -5.04 -0.21 8.30
CA SER A 119 -6.11 -0.63 7.40
C SER A 119 -5.96 0.05 6.04
N ALA A 120 -6.32 -0.66 4.98
CA ALA A 120 -6.39 -0.11 3.64
C ALA A 120 -7.46 -0.81 2.82
N PHE A 121 -8.04 -0.10 1.86
CA PHE A 121 -8.84 -0.71 0.80
C PHE A 121 -7.95 -0.88 -0.44
N ASP A 122 -7.64 -2.12 -0.74
CA ASP A 122 -6.86 -2.52 -1.91
C ASP A 122 -7.79 -2.62 -3.13
N ASN A 123 -7.76 -1.60 -3.98
CA ASN A 123 -8.60 -1.54 -5.18
C ASN A 123 -8.20 -2.58 -6.23
N GLY A 124 -6.91 -2.88 -6.36
CA GLY A 124 -6.40 -3.93 -7.24
C GLY A 124 -6.37 -3.57 -8.72
N ASP A 125 -6.51 -2.29 -9.10
CA ASP A 125 -6.57 -1.86 -10.52
C ASP A 125 -5.28 -2.15 -11.29
N ALA A 126 -4.12 -2.00 -10.66
CA ALA A 126 -2.82 -2.33 -11.23
C ALA A 126 -2.14 -3.48 -10.47
N ARG A 127 -2.94 -4.48 -10.06
CA ARG A 127 -2.44 -5.62 -9.29
C ARG A 127 -1.31 -6.34 -10.03
N GLY A 128 -0.25 -6.60 -9.30
CA GLY A 128 0.94 -7.22 -9.86
C GLY A 128 1.69 -6.35 -10.86
N MET A 129 1.46 -5.02 -10.85
CA MET A 129 1.99 -4.07 -11.83
C MET A 129 1.43 -4.27 -13.25
N GLU A 130 0.36 -5.04 -13.39
CA GLU A 130 -0.36 -5.23 -14.64
C GLU A 130 -1.43 -4.16 -14.83
N GLN A 131 -1.44 -3.50 -15.99
CA GLN A 131 -2.45 -2.51 -16.32
C GLN A 131 -2.90 -2.63 -17.78
N PRO A 132 -4.16 -3.02 -18.04
CA PRO A 132 -5.15 -3.38 -17.02
C PRO A 132 -4.79 -4.68 -16.28
N ALA A 133 -5.29 -4.82 -15.04
CA ALA A 133 -5.13 -6.06 -14.30
C ALA A 133 -5.69 -7.26 -15.06
N LEU A 134 -5.03 -8.41 -14.97
CA LEU A 134 -5.52 -9.65 -15.56
C LEU A 134 -6.89 -10.04 -14.98
N PRO A 135 -7.73 -10.78 -15.72
CA PRO A 135 -9.08 -11.11 -15.26
C PRO A 135 -9.15 -11.73 -13.87
N GLU A 136 -8.24 -12.66 -13.56
CA GLU A 136 -8.13 -13.33 -12.26
C GLU A 136 -7.62 -12.43 -11.14
N MET A 137 -7.03 -11.30 -11.50
CA MET A 137 -6.52 -10.30 -10.56
C MET A 137 -7.54 -9.18 -10.26
N LYS A 138 -8.70 -9.18 -10.93
CA LYS A 138 -9.75 -8.18 -10.76
C LYS A 138 -10.60 -8.48 -9.53
N TYR A 139 -10.03 -8.20 -8.38
CA TYR A 139 -10.74 -8.17 -7.10
C TYR A 139 -10.26 -7.01 -6.26
N SER A 140 -11.14 -6.49 -5.44
CA SER A 140 -10.80 -5.56 -4.37
C SER A 140 -10.91 -6.24 -3.02
N ARG A 141 -10.23 -5.70 -2.02
CA ARG A 141 -10.29 -6.23 -0.65
C ARG A 141 -10.04 -5.15 0.39
N ALA A 142 -10.69 -5.27 1.52
CA ALA A 142 -10.26 -4.61 2.73
C ALA A 142 -9.13 -5.44 3.36
N VAL A 143 -8.08 -4.81 3.85
CA VAL A 143 -6.92 -5.50 4.42
C VAL A 143 -6.41 -4.77 5.66
N VAL A 144 -5.90 -5.53 6.62
CA VAL A 144 -5.21 -4.99 7.79
C VAL A 144 -3.81 -5.58 7.87
N TYR A 145 -2.83 -4.71 7.98
CA TYR A 145 -1.44 -5.05 8.19
C TYR A 145 -0.99 -4.66 9.60
N LYS A 146 -0.23 -5.53 10.23
CA LYS A 146 0.51 -5.24 11.46
C LYS A 146 1.93 -4.85 11.11
N VAL A 147 2.33 -3.66 11.49
CA VAL A 147 3.66 -3.09 11.21
C VAL A 147 4.45 -3.02 12.52
N ASP A 148 5.58 -3.69 12.58
CA ASP A 148 6.59 -3.50 13.63
C ASP A 148 7.60 -2.47 13.12
N GLN A 149 7.45 -1.23 13.58
CA GLN A 149 8.23 -0.07 13.10
C GLN A 149 9.71 -0.15 13.51
N LYS A 150 10.00 -0.86 14.59
CA LYS A 150 11.37 -1.05 15.09
C LYS A 150 12.11 -2.13 14.30
N LYS A 151 11.41 -3.23 13.98
CA LYS A 151 11.98 -4.33 13.19
C LYS A 151 11.90 -4.07 11.69
N MET A 152 11.16 -3.04 11.27
CA MET A 152 10.87 -2.76 9.87
C MET A 152 10.20 -3.94 9.16
N THR A 153 9.22 -4.58 9.82
CA THR A 153 8.50 -5.73 9.29
C THR A 153 7.01 -5.48 9.17
N VAL A 154 6.37 -6.22 8.28
CA VAL A 154 4.93 -6.17 8.06
C VAL A 154 4.34 -7.57 7.93
N GLU A 155 3.24 -7.82 8.65
CA GLU A 155 2.44 -9.04 8.63
C GLU A 155 1.04 -8.69 8.11
N GLN A 156 0.51 -9.42 7.14
CA GLN A 156 -0.90 -9.33 6.77
C GLN A 156 -1.71 -10.14 7.78
N VAL A 157 -2.54 -9.48 8.57
CA VAL A 157 -3.26 -10.13 9.69
C VAL A 157 -4.73 -10.39 9.40
N TRP A 158 -5.29 -9.70 8.41
CA TRP A 158 -6.68 -9.85 8.03
C TRP A 158 -6.94 -9.35 6.62
N GLU A 159 -7.85 -10.02 5.91
CA GLU A 159 -8.40 -9.54 4.65
C GLU A 159 -9.86 -9.96 4.49
N TYR A 160 -10.60 -9.23 3.67
CA TYR A 160 -11.97 -9.57 3.27
C TYR A 160 -12.25 -9.04 1.87
N GLY A 161 -12.87 -9.87 1.04
CA GLY A 161 -13.39 -9.49 -0.28
C GLY A 161 -12.68 -10.15 -1.46
N LYS A 162 -11.47 -10.69 -1.29
CA LYS A 162 -10.75 -11.39 -2.35
C LYS A 162 -11.57 -12.53 -2.96
N GLU A 163 -12.26 -13.30 -2.13
CA GLU A 163 -13.09 -14.43 -2.52
C GLU A 163 -14.33 -14.05 -3.33
N ARG A 164 -14.68 -12.76 -3.32
CA ARG A 164 -15.82 -12.22 -4.09
C ARG A 164 -15.46 -11.89 -5.53
N GLY A 165 -14.17 -11.87 -5.84
CA GLY A 165 -13.66 -11.62 -7.18
C GLY A 165 -14.20 -10.34 -7.79
N HIS A 166 -14.56 -10.43 -9.07
CA HIS A 166 -15.07 -9.30 -9.84
C HIS A 166 -16.39 -8.72 -9.30
N ALA A 167 -17.20 -9.50 -8.60
CA ALA A 167 -18.48 -9.02 -8.05
C ALA A 167 -18.30 -7.91 -7.00
N TRP A 168 -17.12 -7.81 -6.40
CA TRP A 168 -16.78 -6.75 -5.44
C TRP A 168 -15.59 -5.89 -5.90
N TYR A 169 -15.32 -5.90 -7.18
CA TYR A 169 -14.21 -5.13 -7.75
C TYR A 169 -14.56 -3.63 -7.85
N SER A 170 -13.81 -2.82 -7.16
CA SER A 170 -13.92 -1.35 -7.18
C SER A 170 -12.56 -0.73 -7.52
N PRO A 171 -12.28 -0.51 -8.81
CA PRO A 171 -10.93 -0.12 -9.25
C PRO A 171 -10.54 1.32 -8.89
N VAL A 172 -11.52 2.20 -8.60
CA VAL A 172 -11.26 3.64 -8.54
C VAL A 172 -11.49 4.27 -7.17
N THR A 173 -12.58 3.94 -6.48
CA THR A 173 -12.95 4.62 -5.22
C THR A 173 -13.39 3.64 -4.16
N SER A 174 -13.05 3.93 -2.89
CA SER A 174 -13.59 3.24 -1.73
C SER A 174 -12.99 3.73 -0.41
N LEU A 175 -13.59 3.31 0.68
CA LEU A 175 -13.17 3.56 2.05
C LEU A 175 -13.16 2.25 2.84
N THR A 176 -12.24 2.11 3.78
CA THR A 176 -12.25 1.08 4.83
C THR A 176 -12.32 1.72 6.19
#